data_3bc849450036c23352bbffeffe4320e8
#
_entry.id   3bc849450036c23352bbffeffe4320e8
#
_cell.length_a   1.000
_cell.length_b   1.000
_cell.length_c   1.000
_cell.angle_alpha   90.00
_cell.angle_beta   90.00
_cell.angle_gamma   90.00
#
_symmetry.space_group_name_H-M   'P 1'
#
loop_
_entity.id
_entity.type
_entity.pdbx_description
1 polymer ?
#
loop_
_entity_poly.entity_id
_entity_poly.type
_entity_poly.pdbx_seq_one_letter_code
_entity_poly.pdbx_strand_id
1 'polypeptide(L)'
;WDLFRSIPSIETPGVSVLDEYYWLNKEDPNYSLCRATKERGKDAHTDGKFNLSQKGCMEIMKLFMTKDEDLYDKTIEDVFDDEVFDSTFWLYWRTMFAFENWHSALEMKLYFQRFIHHISGLPDFSALKFTKYNQYESLILPMQKYLEEAGVEFQFNTEVTNVLFEFEGNKKIAKAIECKVNGVEKGIVLTENDFVFVTNGSCTEGTIYGDQNHAPNGDAEVRTSGCWSLWKNIAKQDPSFGHPEKFCSDIAKTNWESATVTTLDDKIIPYITDICKRDPRTGKVVTGGIVSCQDSSWLLSWTINRQGQFKDQDKDKVCVWVYGLFTDVPGDYIKKPMKECTGKEITEEWLYHLGVPVDQIEDMAENSAVCVPTMMPYITAFFMPRTKGDRPDVIPDGCVNFAFLGQFADTPRDTVFTTEYSVRTAMEAVYGLLGVDRGVPEVWGSVYDIRELLDSSVKLMDGKSPLEIELPGPLDMLKKPLLKAVKGTVIEKVLRDHDVIKDYMM
;
A
#
# COMPACT_ATOMS: atom_id res chain seq x y z
N TRP A 1 12.13 10.91 -1.71
CA TRP A 1 11.93 12.37 -1.87
C TRP A 1 13.16 13.09 -2.41
N ASP A 2 14.36 12.64 -2.15
CA ASP A 2 15.59 13.27 -2.68
C ASP A 2 15.57 13.40 -4.22
N LEU A 3 15.08 12.38 -4.92
CA LEU A 3 14.92 12.41 -6.37
C LEU A 3 14.07 13.60 -6.82
N PHE A 4 12.92 13.82 -6.16
CA PHE A 4 11.98 14.87 -6.51
C PHE A 4 12.44 16.30 -6.14
N ARG A 5 13.55 16.45 -5.44
CA ARG A 5 14.24 17.73 -5.23
C ARG A 5 14.82 18.29 -6.52
N SER A 6 15.25 17.42 -7.44
CA SER A 6 15.84 17.82 -8.72
C SER A 6 14.82 17.92 -9.86
N ILE A 7 13.58 17.47 -9.65
CA ILE A 7 12.55 17.52 -10.68
C ILE A 7 11.76 18.81 -10.54
N PRO A 8 11.76 19.69 -11.58
CA PRO A 8 10.99 20.95 -11.54
C PRO A 8 9.49 20.70 -11.45
N SER A 9 8.80 21.50 -10.65
CA SER A 9 7.35 21.54 -10.67
C SER A 9 6.83 22.07 -12.01
N ILE A 10 5.74 21.47 -12.51
CA ILE A 10 5.02 21.99 -13.68
C ILE A 10 4.11 23.17 -13.27
N GLU A 11 3.61 23.15 -12.03
CA GLU A 11 2.61 24.11 -11.55
C GLU A 11 3.26 25.43 -11.11
N THR A 12 4.41 25.35 -10.45
CA THR A 12 5.04 26.49 -9.82
C THR A 12 6.44 26.69 -10.38
N PRO A 13 6.67 27.68 -11.25
CA PRO A 13 7.99 27.94 -11.82
C PRO A 13 9.05 28.22 -10.75
N GLY A 14 10.22 27.61 -10.91
CA GLY A 14 11.39 27.83 -10.06
C GLY A 14 11.42 27.06 -8.75
N VAL A 15 10.47 26.13 -8.53
CA VAL A 15 10.45 25.22 -7.37
C VAL A 15 10.45 23.77 -7.82
N SER A 16 10.84 22.86 -6.91
CA SER A 16 10.82 21.43 -7.18
C SER A 16 9.46 20.81 -6.80
N VAL A 17 9.20 19.62 -7.32
CA VAL A 17 8.07 18.78 -6.91
C VAL A 17 8.08 18.54 -5.39
N LEU A 18 9.28 18.36 -4.80
CA LEU A 18 9.42 18.17 -3.35
C LEU A 18 8.99 19.41 -2.57
N ASP A 19 9.34 20.62 -3.04
CA ASP A 19 8.97 21.87 -2.38
C ASP A 19 7.47 22.06 -2.34
N GLU A 20 6.76 21.83 -3.47
CA GLU A 20 5.30 21.90 -3.52
C GLU A 20 4.64 20.91 -2.55
N TYR A 21 5.13 19.67 -2.54
CA TYR A 21 4.63 18.65 -1.65
C TYR A 21 4.83 19.01 -0.17
N TYR A 22 6.02 19.53 0.17
CA TYR A 22 6.35 19.94 1.53
C TYR A 22 5.46 21.08 2.02
N TRP A 23 5.31 22.14 1.20
CA TRP A 23 4.50 23.30 1.57
C TRP A 23 3.03 22.98 1.72
N LEU A 24 2.47 22.21 0.81
CA LEU A 24 1.08 21.80 0.89
C LEU A 24 0.78 21.07 2.23
N ASN A 25 1.60 20.09 2.58
CA ASN A 25 1.39 19.30 3.79
C ASN A 25 1.76 20.04 5.09
N LYS A 26 2.52 21.13 4.99
CA LYS A 26 2.80 22.04 6.11
C LYS A 26 1.64 23.01 6.34
N GLU A 27 1.05 23.54 5.29
CA GLU A 27 -0.05 24.51 5.36
C GLU A 27 -1.39 23.85 5.70
N ASP A 28 -1.61 22.63 5.25
CA ASP A 28 -2.83 21.85 5.50
C ASP A 28 -2.43 20.43 5.96
N PRO A 29 -2.02 20.27 7.24
CA PRO A 29 -1.62 18.96 7.78
C PRO A 29 -2.76 17.94 7.70
N ASN A 30 -2.41 16.71 7.34
CA ASN A 30 -3.37 15.64 7.17
C ASN A 30 -3.78 15.04 8.51
N TYR A 31 -5.07 14.80 8.70
CA TYR A 31 -5.61 13.97 9.77
C TYR A 31 -7.07 13.60 9.52
N SER A 32 -7.49 12.45 10.04
CA SER A 32 -8.88 11.98 10.01
C SER A 32 -9.63 12.38 11.27
N LEU A 33 -10.90 12.76 11.12
CA LEU A 33 -11.81 13.00 12.23
C LEU A 33 -12.76 11.82 12.49
N CYS A 34 -12.94 10.95 11.50
CA CYS A 34 -13.73 9.72 11.61
C CYS A 34 -12.98 8.61 10.88
N ARG A 35 -12.43 7.64 11.61
CA ARG A 35 -11.66 6.53 11.05
C ARG A 35 -12.54 5.36 10.61
N ALA A 36 -13.64 5.15 11.32
CA ALA A 36 -14.59 4.08 11.02
C ALA A 36 -16.01 4.49 11.36
N THR A 37 -16.96 3.97 10.58
CA THR A 37 -18.40 4.11 10.81
C THR A 37 -19.04 2.74 11.03
N LYS A 38 -20.22 2.74 11.63
CA LYS A 38 -21.11 1.59 11.80
C LYS A 38 -22.57 2.05 11.73
N GLU A 39 -23.50 1.10 11.70
CA GLU A 39 -24.93 1.42 11.76
C GLU A 39 -25.33 2.54 10.79
N ARG A 40 -24.88 2.40 9.53
CA ARG A 40 -25.22 3.35 8.48
C ARG A 40 -24.70 4.77 8.75
N GLY A 41 -23.39 4.91 8.80
CA GLY A 41 -22.70 6.21 8.84
C GLY A 41 -22.51 6.82 10.22
N LYS A 42 -22.94 6.16 11.30
CA LYS A 42 -22.64 6.61 12.65
C LYS A 42 -21.16 6.39 12.97
N ASP A 43 -20.55 7.31 13.69
CA ASP A 43 -19.17 7.14 14.16
C ASP A 43 -19.06 5.86 15.00
N ALA A 44 -18.10 5.02 14.68
CA ALA A 44 -17.84 3.78 15.43
C ALA A 44 -17.18 4.03 16.79
N HIS A 45 -16.75 5.27 17.09
CA HIS A 45 -16.10 5.67 18.34
C HIS A 45 -14.88 4.78 18.69
N THR A 46 -14.02 4.58 17.72
CA THR A 46 -12.78 3.81 17.91
C THR A 46 -11.79 4.54 18.83
N ASP A 47 -11.94 5.85 19.03
CA ASP A 47 -11.23 6.72 20.00
C ASP A 47 -9.70 6.63 19.90
N GLY A 48 -9.18 6.29 18.72
CA GLY A 48 -7.76 6.12 18.48
C GLY A 48 -7.14 4.91 19.18
N LYS A 49 -7.96 3.97 19.65
CA LYS A 49 -7.52 2.76 20.33
C LYS A 49 -7.34 1.60 19.37
N PHE A 50 -6.41 0.73 19.70
CA PHE A 50 -6.16 -0.52 18.99
C PHE A 50 -6.99 -1.68 19.51
N ASN A 51 -7.39 -1.64 20.78
CA ASN A 51 -8.18 -2.69 21.45
C ASN A 51 -7.56 -4.10 21.29
N LEU A 52 -6.22 -4.16 21.27
CA LEU A 52 -5.51 -5.44 21.28
C LEU A 52 -5.61 -6.07 22.66
N SER A 53 -5.89 -7.38 22.70
CA SER A 53 -5.74 -8.15 23.93
C SER A 53 -4.28 -8.26 24.33
N GLN A 54 -4.00 -8.61 25.58
CA GLN A 54 -2.64 -8.88 26.04
C GLN A 54 -1.98 -9.98 25.20
N LYS A 55 -2.73 -11.01 24.85
CA LYS A 55 -2.27 -12.11 23.99
C LYS A 55 -1.94 -11.58 22.57
N GLY A 56 -2.83 -10.79 21.99
CA GLY A 56 -2.59 -10.18 20.66
C GLY A 56 -1.34 -9.30 20.63
N CYS A 57 -1.10 -8.50 21.67
CA CYS A 57 0.15 -7.74 21.81
C CYS A 57 1.38 -8.66 21.82
N MET A 58 1.32 -9.77 22.55
CA MET A 58 2.43 -10.74 22.59
C MET A 58 2.65 -11.43 21.24
N GLU A 59 1.60 -11.73 20.49
CA GLU A 59 1.70 -12.31 19.17
C GLU A 59 2.35 -11.35 18.16
N ILE A 60 2.00 -10.07 18.20
CA ILE A 60 2.66 -9.04 17.39
C ILE A 60 4.15 -8.93 17.75
N MET A 61 4.48 -8.92 19.04
CA MET A 61 5.88 -8.91 19.49
C MET A 61 6.62 -10.17 19.01
N LYS A 62 5.97 -11.34 19.09
CA LYS A 62 6.53 -12.61 18.60
C LYS A 62 6.81 -12.54 17.11
N LEU A 63 5.85 -12.07 16.29
CA LEU A 63 6.04 -11.87 14.85
C LEU A 63 7.27 -11.00 14.57
N PHE A 64 7.37 -9.88 15.27
CA PHE A 64 8.48 -8.94 15.11
C PHE A 64 9.85 -9.57 15.41
N MET A 65 9.92 -10.50 16.36
CA MET A 65 11.13 -11.19 16.79
C MET A 65 11.41 -12.50 16.02
N THR A 66 10.45 -13.01 15.26
CA THR A 66 10.59 -14.25 14.49
C THR A 66 11.55 -14.03 13.31
N LYS A 67 12.40 -15.01 13.01
CA LYS A 67 13.29 -14.95 11.85
C LYS A 67 12.50 -15.03 10.55
N ASP A 68 13.01 -14.42 9.49
CA ASP A 68 12.33 -14.40 8.19
C ASP A 68 12.12 -15.82 7.65
N GLU A 69 13.14 -16.70 7.80
CA GLU A 69 13.08 -18.07 7.34
C GLU A 69 11.96 -18.89 8.02
N ASP A 70 11.63 -18.56 9.27
CA ASP A 70 10.55 -19.20 10.02
C ASP A 70 9.15 -18.73 9.56
N LEU A 71 9.08 -17.70 8.73
CA LEU A 71 7.85 -17.12 8.18
C LEU A 71 7.65 -17.44 6.69
N TYR A 72 8.60 -18.12 6.06
CA TYR A 72 8.48 -18.53 4.66
C TYR A 72 7.23 -19.37 4.42
N ASP A 73 6.49 -19.05 3.36
CA ASP A 73 5.22 -19.68 2.97
C ASP A 73 4.12 -19.68 4.06
N LYS A 74 4.29 -18.94 5.17
CA LYS A 74 3.26 -18.78 6.19
C LYS A 74 2.33 -17.62 5.88
N THR A 75 1.07 -17.82 6.20
CA THR A 75 0.03 -16.80 6.17
C THR A 75 -0.05 -16.03 7.50
N ILE A 76 -0.73 -14.91 7.50
CA ILE A 76 -0.99 -14.12 8.71
C ILE A 76 -1.84 -14.94 9.70
N GLU A 77 -2.81 -15.72 9.20
CA GLU A 77 -3.64 -16.61 10.03
C GLU A 77 -2.89 -17.79 10.63
N ASP A 78 -1.69 -18.15 10.13
CA ASP A 78 -0.82 -19.17 10.73
C ASP A 78 -0.06 -18.64 11.96
N VAL A 79 -0.02 -17.32 12.17
CA VAL A 79 0.79 -16.68 13.21
C VAL A 79 0.01 -15.90 14.23
N PHE A 80 -1.24 -15.56 13.95
CA PHE A 80 -2.15 -14.85 14.85
C PHE A 80 -3.40 -15.66 15.15
N ASP A 81 -3.89 -15.50 16.38
CA ASP A 81 -5.18 -16.02 16.80
C ASP A 81 -6.31 -15.00 16.53
N ASP A 82 -7.57 -15.47 16.61
CA ASP A 82 -8.77 -14.69 16.34
C ASP A 82 -8.83 -13.35 17.10
N GLU A 83 -8.29 -13.30 18.31
CA GLU A 83 -8.26 -12.07 19.12
C GLU A 83 -7.55 -10.87 18.46
N VAL A 84 -6.57 -11.13 17.58
CA VAL A 84 -5.91 -10.08 16.78
C VAL A 84 -6.85 -9.60 15.69
N PHE A 85 -7.53 -10.52 15.03
CA PHE A 85 -8.44 -10.21 13.91
C PHE A 85 -9.72 -9.47 14.36
N ASP A 86 -10.15 -9.68 15.60
CA ASP A 86 -11.30 -8.96 16.20
C ASP A 86 -10.92 -7.57 16.73
N SER A 87 -9.65 -7.20 16.72
CA SER A 87 -9.19 -5.92 17.27
C SER A 87 -9.40 -4.75 16.29
N THR A 88 -9.50 -3.55 16.85
CA THR A 88 -9.50 -2.31 16.06
C THR A 88 -8.15 -2.10 15.34
N PHE A 89 -7.06 -2.64 15.92
CA PHE A 89 -5.75 -2.66 15.26
C PHE A 89 -5.83 -3.34 13.89
N TRP A 90 -6.45 -4.55 13.83
CA TRP A 90 -6.57 -5.27 12.56
C TRP A 90 -7.45 -4.53 11.55
N LEU A 91 -8.56 -3.94 12.01
CA LEU A 91 -9.39 -3.09 11.15
C LEU A 91 -8.57 -1.97 10.52
N TYR A 92 -7.76 -1.26 11.32
CA TYR A 92 -6.92 -0.18 10.82
C TYR A 92 -5.83 -0.68 9.87
N TRP A 93 -5.19 -1.78 10.23
CA TRP A 93 -4.09 -2.35 9.47
C TRP A 93 -4.55 -2.87 8.11
N ARG A 94 -5.57 -3.72 8.10
CA ARG A 94 -6.08 -4.31 6.86
C ARG A 94 -6.68 -3.29 5.91
N THR A 95 -7.40 -2.30 6.40
CA THR A 95 -8.01 -1.28 5.55
C THR A 95 -6.99 -0.23 5.08
N MET A 96 -5.89 0.00 5.81
CA MET A 96 -4.82 0.89 5.39
C MET A 96 -3.93 0.26 4.32
N PHE A 97 -3.54 -0.99 4.51
CA PHE A 97 -2.55 -1.66 3.67
C PHE A 97 -3.13 -2.73 2.75
N ALA A 98 -4.44 -3.00 2.82
CA ALA A 98 -5.12 -4.07 2.08
C ALA A 98 -4.60 -5.47 2.39
N PHE A 99 -4.22 -5.74 3.64
CA PHE A 99 -3.88 -7.07 4.08
C PHE A 99 -5.12 -7.93 4.30
N GLU A 100 -4.99 -9.21 3.96
CA GLU A 100 -5.95 -10.26 4.25
C GLU A 100 -5.31 -11.37 5.07
N ASN A 101 -6.12 -12.18 5.75
CA ASN A 101 -5.62 -13.21 6.66
C ASN A 101 -4.72 -14.24 5.97
N TRP A 102 -5.00 -14.54 4.70
CA TRP A 102 -4.21 -15.47 3.86
C TRP A 102 -2.94 -14.87 3.24
N HIS A 103 -2.69 -13.57 3.44
CA HIS A 103 -1.47 -12.94 2.96
C HIS A 103 -0.25 -13.34 3.80
N SER A 104 0.92 -13.05 3.28
CA SER A 104 2.21 -13.44 3.86
C SER A 104 2.46 -12.83 5.24
N ALA A 105 2.73 -13.69 6.22
CA ALA A 105 3.21 -13.27 7.54
C ALA A 105 4.57 -12.56 7.47
N LEU A 106 5.43 -12.96 6.52
CA LEU A 106 6.70 -12.28 6.26
C LEU A 106 6.48 -10.84 5.81
N GLU A 107 5.61 -10.62 4.82
CA GLU A 107 5.32 -9.26 4.35
C GLU A 107 4.70 -8.41 5.47
N MET A 108 3.82 -8.94 6.28
CA MET A 108 3.29 -8.24 7.45
C MET A 108 4.39 -7.83 8.42
N LYS A 109 5.34 -8.73 8.73
CA LYS A 109 6.51 -8.41 9.57
C LYS A 109 7.34 -7.27 8.97
N LEU A 110 7.64 -7.33 7.65
CA LEU A 110 8.41 -6.29 6.96
C LEU A 110 7.71 -4.94 7.01
N TYR A 111 6.38 -4.91 6.87
CA TYR A 111 5.59 -3.69 7.04
C TYR A 111 5.67 -3.15 8.46
N PHE A 112 5.55 -4.00 9.47
CA PHE A 112 5.75 -3.60 10.86
C PHE A 112 7.11 -2.97 11.07
N GLN A 113 8.16 -3.61 10.59
CA GLN A 113 9.52 -3.10 10.71
C GLN A 113 9.72 -1.77 9.99
N ARG A 114 9.10 -1.62 8.82
CA ARG A 114 9.21 -0.42 7.99
C ARG A 114 8.45 0.76 8.56
N PHE A 115 7.30 0.53 9.17
CA PHE A 115 6.35 1.57 9.59
C PHE A 115 6.14 1.67 11.10
N ILE A 116 6.97 1.03 11.91
CA ILE A 116 6.80 1.00 13.37
C ILE A 116 6.71 2.41 13.97
N HIS A 117 7.49 3.37 13.47
CA HIS A 117 7.50 4.75 13.92
C HIS A 117 6.23 5.53 13.53
N HIS A 118 5.37 4.97 12.70
CA HIS A 118 4.09 5.55 12.29
C HIS A 118 2.87 4.87 12.90
N ILE A 119 3.07 3.89 13.80
CA ILE A 119 1.97 3.19 14.48
C ILE A 119 1.04 4.17 15.21
N SER A 120 1.59 5.20 15.84
CA SER A 120 0.78 6.22 16.52
C SER A 120 -0.17 6.99 15.60
N GLY A 121 0.19 7.13 14.33
CA GLY A 121 -0.62 7.81 13.30
C GLY A 121 -1.58 6.89 12.53
N LEU A 122 -1.63 5.60 12.83
CA LEU A 122 -2.53 4.66 12.15
C LEU A 122 -4.02 4.92 12.44
N PRO A 123 -4.43 5.32 13.65
CA PRO A 123 -5.83 5.64 13.94
C PRO A 123 -6.35 6.92 13.30
N ASP A 124 -5.51 7.93 13.09
CA ASP A 124 -5.93 9.26 12.64
C ASP A 124 -5.29 9.72 11.31
N PHE A 125 -4.43 8.89 10.73
CA PHE A 125 -3.69 9.18 9.50
C PHE A 125 -2.82 10.44 9.52
N SER A 126 -2.46 10.96 10.70
CA SER A 126 -1.59 12.14 10.84
C SER A 126 -0.21 11.95 10.22
N ALA A 127 0.25 10.70 10.10
CA ALA A 127 1.51 10.34 9.44
C ALA A 127 1.44 10.43 7.91
N LEU A 128 0.24 10.39 7.30
CA LEU A 128 0.09 10.42 5.84
C LEU A 128 0.25 11.84 5.30
N LYS A 129 0.82 11.90 4.09
CA LYS A 129 0.96 13.12 3.33
C LYS A 129 0.54 12.86 1.89
N PHE A 130 -0.09 13.83 1.27
CA PHE A 130 -0.66 13.72 -0.06
C PHE A 130 -0.08 14.76 -1.01
N THR A 131 -0.11 14.46 -2.31
CA THR A 131 0.17 15.38 -3.40
C THR A 131 -1.02 16.32 -3.62
N LYS A 132 -0.80 17.40 -4.37
CA LYS A 132 -1.84 18.39 -4.68
C LYS A 132 -2.94 17.79 -5.56
N TYR A 133 -2.53 17.17 -6.65
CA TYR A 133 -3.37 16.40 -7.55
C TYR A 133 -3.12 14.90 -7.35
N ASN A 134 -3.68 14.05 -8.19
CA ASN A 134 -3.33 12.63 -8.25
C ASN A 134 -1.83 12.45 -8.53
N GLN A 135 -1.34 11.24 -8.30
CA GLN A 135 0.11 10.95 -8.43
C GLN A 135 0.63 11.11 -9.86
N TYR A 136 -0.19 10.83 -10.87
CA TYR A 136 0.22 11.00 -12.26
C TYR A 136 0.56 12.47 -12.55
N GLU A 137 -0.35 13.38 -12.24
CA GLU A 137 -0.17 14.82 -12.52
C GLU A 137 0.88 15.48 -11.62
N SER A 138 0.98 15.01 -10.36
CA SER A 138 1.89 15.64 -9.38
C SER A 138 3.32 15.08 -9.39
N LEU A 139 3.51 13.82 -9.78
CA LEU A 139 4.80 13.13 -9.70
C LEU A 139 5.27 12.61 -11.06
N ILE A 140 4.42 11.83 -11.73
CA ILE A 140 4.84 11.10 -12.94
C ILE A 140 5.02 12.06 -14.12
N LEU A 141 4.07 12.93 -14.38
CA LEU A 141 4.13 13.87 -15.49
C LEU A 141 5.30 14.86 -15.40
N PRO A 142 5.60 15.47 -14.22
CA PRO A 142 6.83 16.28 -14.06
C PRO A 142 8.10 15.47 -14.31
N MET A 143 8.17 14.23 -13.82
CA MET A 143 9.33 13.35 -14.02
C MET A 143 9.49 12.98 -15.49
N GLN A 144 8.39 12.63 -16.18
CA GLN A 144 8.41 12.34 -17.61
C GLN A 144 8.97 13.52 -18.42
N LYS A 145 8.46 14.72 -18.20
CA LYS A 145 8.96 15.94 -18.88
C LYS A 145 10.44 16.18 -18.63
N TYR A 146 10.87 16.04 -17.38
CA TYR A 146 12.28 16.18 -17.01
C TYR A 146 13.18 15.17 -17.75
N LEU A 147 12.73 13.95 -17.90
CA LEU A 147 13.44 12.88 -18.60
C LEU A 147 13.47 13.13 -20.13
N GLU A 148 12.34 13.57 -20.72
CA GLU A 148 12.28 13.95 -22.13
C GLU A 148 13.24 15.10 -22.47
N GLU A 149 13.32 16.12 -21.61
CA GLU A 149 14.29 17.23 -21.73
C GLU A 149 15.74 16.75 -21.61
N ALA A 150 15.97 15.68 -20.85
CA ALA A 150 17.29 15.02 -20.74
C ALA A 150 17.61 14.07 -21.91
N GLY A 151 16.72 13.92 -22.89
CA GLY A 151 16.91 13.09 -24.07
C GLY A 151 16.48 11.64 -23.92
N VAL A 152 15.69 11.30 -22.89
CA VAL A 152 15.09 9.97 -22.75
C VAL A 152 13.96 9.81 -23.75
N GLU A 153 13.99 8.73 -24.52
CA GLU A 153 12.96 8.37 -25.50
C GLU A 153 11.93 7.43 -24.86
N PHE A 154 10.66 7.79 -24.92
CA PHE A 154 9.55 6.95 -24.50
C PHE A 154 8.90 6.30 -25.71
N GLN A 155 8.98 4.98 -25.82
CA GLN A 155 8.39 4.21 -26.91
C GLN A 155 7.10 3.54 -26.42
N PHE A 156 5.96 4.14 -26.77
CA PHE A 156 4.63 3.61 -26.49
C PHE A 156 4.19 2.58 -27.53
N ASN A 157 3.06 1.90 -27.28
CA ASN A 157 2.49 0.84 -28.13
C ASN A 157 3.51 -0.27 -28.45
N THR A 158 4.38 -0.54 -27.48
CA THR A 158 5.44 -1.54 -27.56
C THR A 158 5.31 -2.49 -26.37
N GLU A 159 4.89 -3.72 -26.63
CA GLU A 159 4.80 -4.78 -25.65
C GLU A 159 6.09 -5.59 -25.67
N VAL A 160 6.87 -5.55 -24.60
CA VAL A 160 8.03 -6.43 -24.43
C VAL A 160 7.54 -7.80 -23.98
N THR A 161 7.85 -8.83 -24.77
CA THR A 161 7.37 -10.20 -24.52
C THR A 161 8.43 -11.09 -23.90
N ASN A 162 9.72 -10.81 -24.11
CA ASN A 162 10.84 -11.58 -23.54
C ASN A 162 12.13 -10.78 -23.55
N VAL A 163 13.07 -11.19 -22.71
CA VAL A 163 14.50 -10.86 -22.81
C VAL A 163 15.26 -12.17 -22.91
N LEU A 164 16.03 -12.33 -23.96
CA LEU A 164 16.81 -13.55 -24.24
C LEU A 164 18.21 -13.44 -23.67
N PHE A 165 18.66 -14.49 -23.01
CA PHE A 165 19.97 -14.56 -22.37
C PHE A 165 20.89 -15.56 -23.03
N GLU A 166 22.18 -15.23 -23.05
CA GLU A 166 23.27 -16.16 -23.27
C GLU A 166 23.96 -16.46 -21.94
N PHE A 167 24.27 -17.74 -21.72
CA PHE A 167 24.89 -18.20 -20.49
C PHE A 167 26.33 -18.64 -20.77
N GLU A 168 27.30 -17.92 -20.18
CA GLU A 168 28.74 -18.21 -20.31
C GLU A 168 29.34 -18.49 -18.93
N GLY A 169 29.44 -19.77 -18.57
CA GLY A 169 29.82 -20.17 -17.20
C GLY A 169 28.82 -19.63 -16.19
N ASN A 170 29.26 -18.75 -15.29
CA ASN A 170 28.38 -18.13 -14.30
C ASN A 170 27.79 -16.79 -14.80
N LYS A 171 28.14 -16.34 -16.00
CA LYS A 171 27.63 -15.07 -16.55
C LYS A 171 26.30 -15.26 -17.24
N LYS A 172 25.40 -14.30 -17.03
CA LYS A 172 24.08 -14.18 -17.67
C LYS A 172 24.06 -12.85 -18.42
N ILE A 173 24.02 -12.92 -19.74
CA ILE A 173 24.15 -11.77 -20.63
C ILE A 173 22.85 -11.60 -21.41
N ALA A 174 22.14 -10.51 -21.24
CA ALA A 174 20.99 -10.17 -22.07
C ALA A 174 21.46 -9.86 -23.49
N LYS A 175 20.97 -10.61 -24.48
CA LYS A 175 21.40 -10.54 -25.89
C LYS A 175 20.33 -10.00 -26.84
N ALA A 176 19.07 -10.12 -26.46
CA ALA A 176 17.99 -9.56 -27.27
C ALA A 176 16.75 -9.26 -26.45
N ILE A 177 16.00 -8.28 -26.89
CA ILE A 177 14.63 -8.01 -26.41
C ILE A 177 13.66 -8.40 -27.52
N GLU A 178 12.70 -9.27 -27.20
CA GLU A 178 11.59 -9.58 -28.07
C GLU A 178 10.41 -8.70 -27.71
N CYS A 179 9.81 -8.04 -28.69
CA CYS A 179 8.67 -7.15 -28.47
C CYS A 179 7.69 -7.14 -29.65
N LYS A 180 6.50 -6.61 -29.40
CA LYS A 180 5.49 -6.30 -30.41
C LYS A 180 5.32 -4.78 -30.47
N VAL A 181 5.64 -4.19 -31.60
CA VAL A 181 5.45 -2.75 -31.86
C VAL A 181 4.19 -2.59 -32.72
N ASN A 182 3.16 -1.95 -32.19
CA ASN A 182 1.84 -1.88 -32.82
C ASN A 182 1.31 -3.27 -33.27
N GLY A 183 1.54 -4.31 -32.44
CA GLY A 183 1.14 -5.69 -32.71
C GLY A 183 2.04 -6.48 -33.65
N VAL A 184 3.11 -5.88 -34.20
CA VAL A 184 4.07 -6.54 -35.09
C VAL A 184 5.30 -6.97 -34.31
N GLU A 185 5.69 -8.23 -34.41
CA GLU A 185 6.88 -8.78 -33.75
C GLU A 185 8.16 -8.08 -34.22
N LYS A 186 9.01 -7.75 -33.27
CA LYS A 186 10.32 -7.11 -33.49
C LYS A 186 11.31 -7.62 -32.46
N GLY A 187 12.55 -7.85 -32.91
CA GLY A 187 13.69 -8.14 -32.03
C GLY A 187 14.64 -6.94 -31.96
N ILE A 188 15.15 -6.66 -30.78
CA ILE A 188 16.21 -5.68 -30.54
C ILE A 188 17.45 -6.46 -30.10
N VAL A 189 18.50 -6.45 -30.91
CA VAL A 189 19.77 -7.12 -30.58
C VAL A 189 20.58 -6.23 -29.63
N LEU A 190 21.13 -6.85 -28.60
CA LEU A 190 21.88 -6.17 -27.55
C LEU A 190 23.36 -6.60 -27.59
N THR A 191 24.22 -5.69 -27.15
CA THR A 191 25.63 -5.93 -26.87
C THR A 191 25.87 -5.96 -25.35
N GLU A 192 27.07 -6.31 -24.92
CA GLU A 192 27.46 -6.27 -23.51
C GLU A 192 27.49 -4.85 -22.91
N ASN A 193 27.48 -3.82 -23.77
CA ASN A 193 27.45 -2.42 -23.37
C ASN A 193 26.04 -1.84 -23.26
N ASP A 194 25.01 -2.62 -23.64
CA ASP A 194 23.62 -2.25 -23.50
C ASP A 194 23.08 -2.79 -22.17
N PHE A 195 22.49 -1.93 -21.36
CA PHE A 195 21.89 -2.34 -20.09
C PHE A 195 20.37 -2.46 -20.22
N VAL A 196 19.80 -3.52 -19.66
CA VAL A 196 18.37 -3.79 -19.66
C VAL A 196 17.84 -3.78 -18.24
N PHE A 197 16.82 -2.95 -18.00
CA PHE A 197 16.12 -2.86 -16.72
C PHE A 197 14.65 -3.25 -16.95
N VAL A 198 14.18 -4.23 -16.21
CA VAL A 198 12.80 -4.75 -16.36
C VAL A 198 12.02 -4.56 -15.09
N THR A 199 10.90 -3.86 -15.16
CA THR A 199 9.88 -3.92 -14.11
C THR A 199 9.07 -5.19 -14.32
N ASN A 200 9.32 -6.20 -13.50
CA ASN A 200 8.66 -7.49 -13.56
C ASN A 200 7.37 -7.52 -12.74
N GLY A 201 6.34 -8.19 -13.26
CA GLY A 201 5.02 -8.24 -12.63
C GLY A 201 4.32 -6.86 -12.62
N SER A 202 3.04 -6.84 -12.29
CA SER A 202 2.28 -5.60 -12.14
C SER A 202 1.02 -5.83 -11.32
N CYS A 203 0.79 -5.00 -10.30
CA CYS A 203 -0.42 -5.03 -9.49
C CYS A 203 -1.66 -4.52 -10.24
N THR A 204 -1.47 -3.69 -11.26
CA THR A 204 -2.56 -3.07 -12.03
C THR A 204 -2.79 -3.73 -13.40
N GLU A 205 -2.00 -4.74 -13.75
CA GLU A 205 -2.21 -5.49 -14.99
C GLU A 205 -3.55 -6.21 -14.99
N GLY A 206 -4.18 -6.26 -16.16
CA GLY A 206 -5.46 -6.93 -16.28
C GLY A 206 -6.62 -6.16 -15.65
N THR A 207 -6.44 -4.92 -15.19
CA THR A 207 -7.53 -4.07 -14.69
C THR A 207 -8.68 -4.00 -15.70
N ILE A 208 -9.90 -4.23 -15.20
CA ILE A 208 -11.14 -4.20 -15.97
C ILE A 208 -12.02 -3.09 -15.42
N TYR A 209 -12.54 -2.26 -16.29
CA TYR A 209 -13.43 -1.17 -15.94
C TYR A 209 -14.87 -1.54 -16.24
N GLY A 210 -15.77 -1.26 -15.30
CA GLY A 210 -17.19 -1.14 -15.58
C GLY A 210 -17.58 0.31 -15.88
N ASP A 211 -18.86 0.57 -15.82
CA ASP A 211 -19.44 1.91 -15.90
C ASP A 211 -20.69 2.01 -15.01
N GLN A 212 -21.41 3.12 -15.10
CA GLN A 212 -22.64 3.34 -14.32
C GLN A 212 -23.64 2.18 -14.44
N ASN A 213 -23.72 1.55 -15.60
CA ASN A 213 -24.74 0.55 -15.95
C ASN A 213 -24.20 -0.86 -16.15
N HIS A 214 -22.89 -1.03 -16.17
CA HIS A 214 -22.24 -2.32 -16.42
C HIS A 214 -21.19 -2.61 -15.34
N ALA A 215 -21.27 -3.85 -14.82
CA ALA A 215 -20.22 -4.36 -13.93
C ALA A 215 -18.91 -4.56 -14.69
N PRO A 216 -17.74 -4.45 -14.02
CA PRO A 216 -16.50 -4.94 -14.60
C PRO A 216 -16.65 -6.45 -14.79
N ASN A 217 -16.49 -6.94 -15.99
CA ASN A 217 -16.75 -8.36 -16.29
C ASN A 217 -15.79 -9.23 -15.47
N GLY A 218 -16.31 -9.99 -14.50
CA GLY A 218 -15.54 -10.67 -13.44
C GLY A 218 -14.68 -11.86 -13.89
N ASP A 219 -14.75 -12.26 -15.18
CA ASP A 219 -13.87 -13.25 -15.76
C ASP A 219 -12.55 -12.59 -16.18
N ALA A 220 -11.79 -12.15 -15.17
CA ALA A 220 -10.41 -11.76 -15.37
C ALA A 220 -9.60 -13.02 -15.77
N GLU A 221 -9.66 -13.38 -17.04
CA GLU A 221 -8.71 -14.33 -17.58
C GLU A 221 -7.30 -13.81 -17.32
N VAL A 222 -6.43 -14.68 -16.81
CA VAL A 222 -5.00 -14.41 -16.73
C VAL A 222 -4.55 -14.04 -18.14
N ARG A 223 -4.30 -12.77 -18.40
CA ARG A 223 -3.85 -12.33 -19.72
C ARG A 223 -2.58 -13.06 -20.08
N THR A 224 -2.48 -13.52 -21.29
CA THR A 224 -1.27 -14.17 -21.83
C THR A 224 -0.19 -13.18 -22.27
N SER A 225 -0.38 -11.88 -21.99
CA SER A 225 0.51 -10.76 -22.37
C SER A 225 0.76 -9.84 -21.18
N GLY A 226 1.75 -8.96 -21.26
CA GLY A 226 2.07 -7.98 -20.24
C GLY A 226 3.20 -8.38 -19.30
N CYS A 227 3.32 -7.68 -18.16
CA CYS A 227 4.45 -7.81 -17.24
C CYS A 227 4.56 -9.21 -16.61
N TRP A 228 3.44 -9.88 -16.32
CA TRP A 228 3.43 -11.24 -15.80
C TRP A 228 3.94 -12.26 -16.82
N SER A 229 3.51 -12.15 -18.06
CA SER A 229 3.98 -13.00 -19.17
C SER A 229 5.46 -12.76 -19.46
N LEU A 230 5.89 -11.52 -19.48
CA LEU A 230 7.30 -11.15 -19.62
C LEU A 230 8.14 -11.81 -18.52
N TRP A 231 7.75 -11.66 -17.26
CA TRP A 231 8.49 -12.27 -16.15
C TRP A 231 8.48 -13.80 -16.23
N LYS A 232 7.35 -14.44 -16.55
CA LYS A 232 7.28 -15.89 -16.77
C LYS A 232 8.24 -16.36 -17.86
N ASN A 233 8.36 -15.62 -18.96
CA ASN A 233 9.26 -15.97 -20.05
C ASN A 233 10.74 -15.82 -19.67
N ILE A 234 11.08 -14.78 -18.91
CA ILE A 234 12.42 -14.59 -18.38
C ILE A 234 12.75 -15.69 -17.35
N ALA A 235 11.84 -15.96 -16.41
CA ALA A 235 12.04 -16.93 -15.34
C ALA A 235 12.23 -18.38 -15.82
N LYS A 236 11.70 -18.75 -16.99
CA LYS A 236 11.94 -20.07 -17.60
C LYS A 236 13.41 -20.34 -17.97
N GLN A 237 14.21 -19.28 -18.12
CA GLN A 237 15.59 -19.41 -18.60
C GLN A 237 16.58 -19.70 -17.48
N ASP A 238 16.31 -19.21 -16.24
CA ASP A 238 17.17 -19.47 -15.07
C ASP A 238 16.38 -19.32 -13.76
N PRO A 239 16.59 -20.21 -12.77
CA PRO A 239 15.86 -20.17 -11.49
C PRO A 239 16.10 -18.89 -10.66
N SER A 240 17.24 -18.20 -10.84
CA SER A 240 17.52 -16.94 -10.13
C SER A 240 16.66 -15.77 -10.60
N PHE A 241 15.90 -15.95 -11.67
CA PHE A 241 14.95 -14.95 -12.17
C PHE A 241 13.58 -15.01 -11.46
N GLY A 242 13.45 -15.82 -10.40
CA GLY A 242 12.30 -15.88 -9.53
C GLY A 242 11.17 -16.79 -10.00
N HIS A 243 10.07 -16.76 -9.25
CA HIS A 243 8.91 -17.66 -9.45
C HIS A 243 7.60 -16.88 -9.52
N PRO A 244 7.29 -16.25 -10.68
CA PRO A 244 6.10 -15.38 -10.85
C PRO A 244 4.77 -16.06 -10.50
N GLU A 245 4.66 -17.37 -10.65
CA GLU A 245 3.45 -18.13 -10.32
C GLU A 245 3.05 -18.03 -8.84
N LYS A 246 3.99 -17.82 -7.94
CA LYS A 246 3.71 -17.58 -6.51
C LYS A 246 2.79 -16.36 -6.30
N PHE A 247 2.85 -15.40 -7.20
CA PHE A 247 2.18 -14.10 -7.08
C PHE A 247 0.95 -13.95 -7.97
N CYS A 248 0.91 -14.60 -9.13
CA CYS A 248 -0.12 -14.36 -10.14
C CYS A 248 -1.00 -15.57 -10.49
N SER A 249 -0.90 -16.69 -9.77
CA SER A 249 -1.67 -17.90 -10.08
C SER A 249 -3.04 -17.97 -9.43
N ASP A 250 -3.30 -17.20 -8.38
CA ASP A 250 -4.55 -17.27 -7.60
C ASP A 250 -5.23 -15.89 -7.53
N ILE A 251 -5.96 -15.55 -8.60
CA ILE A 251 -6.67 -14.28 -8.71
C ILE A 251 -7.72 -14.13 -7.59
N ALA A 252 -8.32 -15.20 -7.12
CA ALA A 252 -9.30 -15.14 -6.05
C ALA A 252 -8.71 -14.56 -4.75
N LYS A 253 -7.41 -14.76 -4.52
CA LYS A 253 -6.69 -14.23 -3.35
C LYS A 253 -5.98 -12.90 -3.58
N THR A 254 -5.78 -12.49 -4.84
CA THR A 254 -5.00 -11.29 -5.17
C THR A 254 -5.84 -10.14 -5.70
N ASN A 255 -7.11 -10.38 -5.98
CA ASN A 255 -8.01 -9.35 -6.48
C ASN A 255 -8.63 -8.51 -5.37
N TRP A 256 -8.98 -7.32 -5.68
CA TRP A 256 -10.01 -6.53 -5.02
C TRP A 256 -10.68 -5.63 -6.04
N GLU A 257 -11.75 -4.97 -5.61
CA GLU A 257 -12.46 -4.01 -6.43
C GLU A 257 -12.51 -2.64 -5.77
N SER A 258 -12.33 -1.62 -6.58
CA SER A 258 -12.55 -0.24 -6.22
C SER A 258 -13.51 0.42 -7.19
N ALA A 259 -14.00 1.59 -6.83
CA ALA A 259 -14.83 2.40 -7.69
C ALA A 259 -14.53 3.88 -7.46
N THR A 260 -14.58 4.66 -8.52
CA THR A 260 -14.54 6.12 -8.43
C THR A 260 -15.95 6.66 -8.59
N VAL A 261 -16.50 7.22 -7.52
CA VAL A 261 -17.79 7.91 -7.52
C VAL A 261 -17.53 9.39 -7.68
N THR A 262 -18.17 10.01 -8.67
CA THR A 262 -18.16 11.47 -8.87
C THR A 262 -19.55 12.03 -8.59
N THR A 263 -19.66 12.97 -7.66
CA THR A 263 -20.94 13.63 -7.38
C THR A 263 -21.33 14.56 -8.52
N LEU A 264 -22.62 14.58 -8.87
CA LEU A 264 -23.15 15.45 -9.95
C LEU A 264 -23.82 16.70 -9.41
N ASP A 265 -24.32 16.64 -8.17
CA ASP A 265 -24.97 17.75 -7.46
C ASP A 265 -24.60 17.73 -5.96
N ASP A 266 -25.28 18.58 -5.18
CA ASP A 266 -24.99 18.77 -3.75
C ASP A 266 -25.74 17.80 -2.81
N LYS A 267 -26.58 16.89 -3.32
CA LYS A 267 -27.45 16.08 -2.45
C LYS A 267 -26.66 15.10 -1.55
N ILE A 268 -25.52 14.59 -2.01
CA ILE A 268 -24.68 13.65 -1.27
C ILE A 268 -23.76 14.37 -0.26
N ILE A 269 -23.42 15.63 -0.53
CA ILE A 269 -22.46 16.41 0.26
C ILE A 269 -22.78 16.49 1.76
N PRO A 270 -24.04 16.69 2.18
CA PRO A 270 -24.39 16.73 3.61
C PRO A 270 -24.03 15.46 4.36
N TYR A 271 -24.22 14.27 3.76
CA TYR A 271 -23.91 12.98 4.38
C TYR A 271 -22.38 12.80 4.53
N ILE A 272 -21.61 13.18 3.52
CA ILE A 272 -20.14 13.21 3.59
C ILE A 272 -19.69 14.15 4.70
N THR A 273 -20.23 15.37 4.73
CA THR A 273 -19.88 16.42 5.71
C THR A 273 -20.25 15.99 7.14
N ASP A 274 -21.36 15.28 7.32
CA ASP A 274 -21.75 14.80 8.65
C ASP A 274 -20.78 13.76 9.22
N ILE A 275 -20.23 12.90 8.38
CA ILE A 275 -19.22 11.91 8.79
C ILE A 275 -17.85 12.57 8.96
N CYS A 276 -17.37 13.28 7.96
CA CYS A 276 -16.01 13.85 7.94
C CYS A 276 -15.85 15.12 8.77
N LYS A 277 -16.96 15.78 9.15
CA LYS A 277 -17.01 17.10 9.80
C LYS A 277 -16.34 18.20 8.97
N ARG A 278 -16.25 18.01 7.66
CA ARG A 278 -15.60 18.92 6.70
C ARG A 278 -16.37 18.91 5.38
N ASP A 279 -16.52 20.08 4.77
CA ASP A 279 -17.06 20.19 3.42
C ASP A 279 -15.98 19.76 2.41
N PRO A 280 -16.22 18.74 1.57
CA PRO A 280 -15.24 18.23 0.64
C PRO A 280 -14.85 19.20 -0.48
N ARG A 281 -15.63 20.26 -0.72
CA ARG A 281 -15.41 21.23 -1.80
C ARG A 281 -14.40 22.33 -1.48
N THR A 282 -13.85 22.33 -0.27
CA THR A 282 -12.98 23.42 0.22
C THR A 282 -11.54 23.38 -0.32
N GLY A 283 -11.13 22.33 -1.00
CA GLY A 283 -9.74 22.12 -1.42
C GLY A 283 -8.80 21.77 -0.26
N LYS A 284 -9.34 21.56 0.94
CA LYS A 284 -8.60 21.16 2.16
C LYS A 284 -8.73 19.67 2.41
N VAL A 285 -8.00 19.16 3.42
CA VAL A 285 -8.14 17.76 3.91
C VAL A 285 -9.62 17.49 4.17
N VAL A 286 -10.11 16.35 3.66
CA VAL A 286 -11.50 15.90 3.82
C VAL A 286 -11.55 14.73 4.78
N THR A 287 -11.35 13.49 4.31
CA THR A 287 -11.34 12.29 5.16
C THR A 287 -10.02 12.13 5.93
N GLY A 288 -8.94 12.70 5.42
CA GLY A 288 -7.59 12.51 5.96
C GLY A 288 -6.99 11.14 5.63
N GLY A 289 -7.75 10.28 5.06
CA GLY A 289 -7.45 8.90 4.71
C GLY A 289 -8.73 8.10 4.57
N ILE A 290 -8.72 6.86 4.98
CA ILE A 290 -9.80 5.92 4.76
C ILE A 290 -10.82 5.99 5.89
N VAL A 291 -12.10 6.08 5.55
CA VAL A 291 -13.24 5.82 6.43
C VAL A 291 -13.74 4.42 6.15
N SER A 292 -13.66 3.52 7.12
CA SER A 292 -14.07 2.13 6.97
C SER A 292 -15.47 1.91 7.55
N CYS A 293 -16.37 1.31 6.78
CA CYS A 293 -17.67 0.87 7.25
C CYS A 293 -17.49 -0.48 7.96
N GLN A 294 -17.34 -0.44 9.29
CA GLN A 294 -16.92 -1.57 10.11
C GLN A 294 -17.85 -2.77 10.02
N ASP A 295 -19.15 -2.51 9.85
CA ASP A 295 -20.22 -3.50 9.75
C ASP A 295 -20.63 -3.82 8.30
N SER A 296 -19.89 -3.34 7.31
CA SER A 296 -20.13 -3.68 5.90
C SER A 296 -19.68 -5.09 5.58
N SER A 297 -20.54 -5.88 4.94
CA SER A 297 -20.22 -7.22 4.43
C SER A 297 -19.06 -7.20 3.43
N TRP A 298 -18.90 -6.12 2.65
CA TRP A 298 -17.76 -5.93 1.74
C TRP A 298 -16.52 -5.40 2.45
N LEU A 299 -16.60 -5.08 3.75
CA LEU A 299 -15.65 -4.19 4.42
C LEU A 299 -15.41 -2.93 3.59
N LEU A 300 -16.53 -2.35 3.13
CA LEU A 300 -16.51 -1.17 2.27
C LEU A 300 -15.82 -0.03 2.97
N SER A 301 -14.88 0.57 2.27
CA SER A 301 -14.12 1.72 2.75
C SER A 301 -14.09 2.79 1.67
N TRP A 302 -13.95 4.05 2.08
CA TRP A 302 -13.93 5.15 1.14
C TRP A 302 -13.01 6.28 1.61
N THR A 303 -12.52 7.08 0.65
CA THR A 303 -11.67 8.23 0.92
C THR A 303 -11.95 9.35 -0.04
N ILE A 304 -11.81 10.58 0.45
CA ILE A 304 -11.86 11.79 -0.35
C ILE A 304 -10.59 12.57 -0.07
N ASN A 305 -9.73 12.68 -1.08
CA ASN A 305 -8.55 13.52 -1.04
C ASN A 305 -8.95 15.01 -1.15
N ARG A 306 -7.97 15.92 -1.04
CA ARG A 306 -8.21 17.34 -1.36
C ARG A 306 -8.79 17.43 -2.76
N GLN A 307 -9.90 18.13 -2.91
CA GLN A 307 -10.53 18.38 -4.22
C GLN A 307 -9.87 19.59 -4.88
N GLY A 308 -9.96 19.72 -6.13
CA GLY A 308 -9.60 19.17 -7.39
C GLY A 308 -8.46 18.16 -7.41
N GLN A 309 -8.81 16.94 -7.27
CA GLN A 309 -7.84 15.84 -7.35
C GLN A 309 -7.27 15.65 -8.77
N PHE A 310 -8.03 16.08 -9.77
CA PHE A 310 -7.62 16.17 -11.17
C PHE A 310 -7.62 17.62 -11.62
N LYS A 311 -6.67 18.02 -12.46
CA LYS A 311 -6.56 19.41 -12.95
C LYS A 311 -7.82 19.89 -13.67
N ASP A 312 -8.39 19.00 -14.47
CA ASP A 312 -9.60 19.29 -15.27
C ASP A 312 -10.90 18.96 -14.52
N GLN A 313 -10.83 18.67 -13.23
CA GLN A 313 -12.02 18.40 -12.42
C GLN A 313 -12.84 19.68 -12.24
N ASP A 314 -14.13 19.60 -12.54
CA ASP A 314 -15.07 20.69 -12.26
C ASP A 314 -15.11 20.97 -10.74
N LYS A 315 -15.12 22.27 -10.38
CA LYS A 315 -15.01 22.70 -8.97
C LYS A 315 -16.21 22.33 -8.10
N ASP A 316 -17.35 22.07 -8.70
CA ASP A 316 -18.58 21.62 -8.03
C ASP A 316 -18.71 20.10 -7.94
N LYS A 317 -17.76 19.35 -8.50
CA LYS A 317 -17.72 17.89 -8.44
C LYS A 317 -16.78 17.40 -7.36
N VAL A 318 -17.18 16.35 -6.67
CA VAL A 318 -16.37 15.65 -5.66
C VAL A 318 -16.09 14.24 -6.14
N CYS A 319 -14.81 13.90 -6.25
CA CYS A 319 -14.38 12.54 -6.55
C CYS A 319 -14.14 11.76 -5.25
N VAL A 320 -14.80 10.63 -5.13
CA VAL A 320 -14.70 9.71 -3.99
C VAL A 320 -14.13 8.40 -4.48
N TRP A 321 -13.09 7.92 -3.83
CA TRP A 321 -12.60 6.57 -4.05
C TRP A 321 -13.25 5.63 -3.03
N VAL A 322 -13.95 4.61 -3.53
CA VAL A 322 -14.62 3.57 -2.75
C VAL A 322 -13.95 2.24 -3.06
N TYR A 323 -13.80 1.37 -2.09
CA TYR A 323 -13.32 0.00 -2.32
C TYR A 323 -13.87 -0.99 -1.32
N GLY A 324 -13.99 -2.25 -1.75
CA GLY A 324 -14.34 -3.39 -0.93
C GLY A 324 -13.18 -4.38 -0.88
N LEU A 325 -12.91 -4.95 0.31
CA LEU A 325 -11.92 -6.01 0.46
C LEU A 325 -12.54 -7.40 0.23
N PHE A 326 -13.85 -7.57 0.51
CA PHE A 326 -14.56 -8.83 0.34
C PHE A 326 -15.46 -8.78 -0.90
N THR A 327 -14.85 -8.95 -2.08
CA THR A 327 -15.53 -8.76 -3.37
C THR A 327 -16.50 -9.90 -3.75
N ASP A 328 -16.39 -11.06 -3.08
CA ASP A 328 -17.13 -12.28 -3.40
C ASP A 328 -18.39 -12.50 -2.54
N VAL A 329 -18.63 -11.65 -1.55
CA VAL A 329 -19.79 -11.77 -0.66
C VAL A 329 -20.90 -10.77 -1.04
N PRO A 330 -22.18 -11.09 -0.80
CA PRO A 330 -23.28 -10.14 -1.03
C PRO A 330 -23.15 -8.91 -0.14
N GLY A 331 -23.47 -7.73 -0.68
CA GLY A 331 -23.57 -6.49 0.06
C GLY A 331 -24.74 -6.44 1.03
N ASP A 332 -24.78 -5.41 1.87
CA ASP A 332 -25.81 -5.25 2.89
C ASP A 332 -27.11 -4.68 2.32
N TYR A 333 -27.03 -3.83 1.31
CA TYR A 333 -28.17 -3.26 0.59
C TYR A 333 -28.41 -3.98 -0.74
N ILE A 334 -27.41 -4.07 -1.59
CA ILE A 334 -27.51 -4.61 -2.96
C ILE A 334 -27.69 -6.13 -3.01
N LYS A 335 -27.26 -6.88 -2.02
CA LYS A 335 -27.39 -8.35 -1.97
C LYS A 335 -26.72 -9.09 -3.15
N LYS A 336 -25.72 -8.47 -3.76
CA LYS A 336 -24.84 -9.04 -4.79
C LYS A 336 -23.38 -8.92 -4.37
N PRO A 337 -22.48 -9.83 -4.82
CA PRO A 337 -21.04 -9.62 -4.70
C PRO A 337 -20.61 -8.32 -5.38
N MET A 338 -19.66 -7.57 -4.78
CA MET A 338 -19.21 -6.29 -5.32
C MET A 338 -18.73 -6.41 -6.77
N LYS A 339 -18.00 -7.47 -7.08
CA LYS A 339 -17.47 -7.74 -8.43
C LYS A 339 -18.53 -7.93 -9.51
N GLU A 340 -19.79 -8.17 -9.15
CA GLU A 340 -20.92 -8.31 -10.06
C GLU A 340 -21.78 -7.05 -10.13
N CYS A 341 -21.41 -6.00 -9.38
CA CYS A 341 -22.18 -4.78 -9.29
C CYS A 341 -21.81 -3.77 -10.37
N THR A 342 -22.84 -3.09 -10.89
CA THR A 342 -22.68 -1.89 -11.72
C THR A 342 -22.21 -0.70 -10.88
N GLY A 343 -21.75 0.37 -11.53
CA GLY A 343 -21.40 1.60 -10.82
C GLY A 343 -22.55 2.19 -10.01
N LYS A 344 -23.79 2.13 -10.55
CA LYS A 344 -24.99 2.52 -9.82
C LYS A 344 -25.17 1.68 -8.54
N GLU A 345 -25.08 0.37 -8.63
CA GLU A 345 -25.26 -0.53 -7.49
C GLU A 345 -24.19 -0.35 -6.42
N ILE A 346 -22.92 -0.10 -6.79
CA ILE A 346 -21.87 0.23 -5.83
C ILE A 346 -22.16 1.57 -5.15
N THR A 347 -22.65 2.54 -5.90
CA THR A 347 -23.05 3.83 -5.33
C THR A 347 -24.22 3.67 -4.35
N GLU A 348 -25.21 2.85 -4.66
CA GLU A 348 -26.33 2.55 -3.77
C GLU A 348 -25.87 1.92 -2.44
N GLU A 349 -24.96 0.95 -2.49
CA GLU A 349 -24.36 0.34 -1.30
C GLU A 349 -23.58 1.37 -0.48
N TRP A 350 -22.78 2.22 -1.13
CA TRP A 350 -22.04 3.28 -0.44
C TRP A 350 -22.98 4.30 0.21
N LEU A 351 -24.05 4.75 -0.48
CA LEU A 351 -25.06 5.66 0.05
C LEU A 351 -25.80 5.06 1.25
N TYR A 352 -26.08 3.76 1.20
CA TYR A 352 -26.65 3.04 2.34
C TYR A 352 -25.76 3.15 3.57
N HIS A 353 -24.45 2.94 3.41
CA HIS A 353 -23.47 3.06 4.48
C HIS A 353 -23.14 4.52 4.89
N LEU A 354 -23.49 5.50 4.08
CA LEU A 354 -23.48 6.91 4.48
C LEU A 354 -24.70 7.33 5.33
N GLY A 355 -25.73 6.48 5.45
CA GLY A 355 -26.94 6.78 6.19
C GLY A 355 -28.02 7.49 5.40
N VAL A 356 -27.94 7.52 4.07
CA VAL A 356 -29.00 8.07 3.20
C VAL A 356 -30.31 7.30 3.45
N PRO A 357 -31.46 7.98 3.59
CA PRO A 357 -32.76 7.31 3.69
C PRO A 357 -32.97 6.31 2.56
N VAL A 358 -33.46 5.11 2.90
CA VAL A 358 -33.54 3.98 1.94
C VAL A 358 -34.40 4.33 0.72
N ASP A 359 -35.44 5.11 0.88
CA ASP A 359 -36.33 5.57 -0.18
C ASP A 359 -35.71 6.62 -1.11
N GLN A 360 -34.52 7.14 -0.79
CA GLN A 360 -33.79 8.13 -1.59
C GLN A 360 -32.55 7.54 -2.28
N ILE A 361 -32.09 6.36 -1.87
CA ILE A 361 -30.83 5.76 -2.33
C ILE A 361 -30.82 5.58 -3.85
N GLU A 362 -31.83 4.95 -4.40
CA GLU A 362 -31.90 4.65 -5.84
C GLU A 362 -31.93 5.93 -6.69
N ASP A 363 -32.73 6.94 -6.30
CA ASP A 363 -32.77 8.23 -7.01
C ASP A 363 -31.44 8.96 -6.96
N MET A 364 -30.80 8.97 -5.80
CA MET A 364 -29.51 9.65 -5.64
C MET A 364 -28.38 8.93 -6.41
N ALA A 365 -28.36 7.61 -6.42
CA ALA A 365 -27.38 6.84 -7.17
C ALA A 365 -27.54 7.04 -8.69
N GLU A 366 -28.79 7.17 -9.18
CA GLU A 366 -29.09 7.38 -10.60
C GLU A 366 -28.81 8.82 -11.04
N ASN A 367 -29.20 9.82 -10.24
CA ASN A 367 -29.29 11.21 -10.69
C ASN A 367 -28.23 12.13 -10.09
N SER A 368 -27.61 11.76 -8.96
CA SER A 368 -26.69 12.65 -8.22
C SER A 368 -25.24 12.15 -8.20
N ALA A 369 -24.96 11.01 -8.81
CA ALA A 369 -23.61 10.46 -8.92
C ALA A 369 -23.41 9.67 -10.22
N VAL A 370 -22.15 9.57 -10.63
CA VAL A 370 -21.70 8.62 -11.64
C VAL A 370 -20.53 7.83 -11.07
N CYS A 371 -20.49 6.54 -11.34
CA CYS A 371 -19.49 5.64 -10.77
C CYS A 371 -18.85 4.76 -11.84
N VAL A 372 -17.53 4.60 -11.73
CA VAL A 372 -16.74 3.70 -12.56
C VAL A 372 -16.13 2.62 -11.66
N PRO A 373 -16.70 1.41 -11.66
CA PRO A 373 -16.10 0.25 -11.00
C PRO A 373 -14.80 -0.16 -11.67
N THR A 374 -13.87 -0.66 -10.88
CA THR A 374 -12.53 -1.03 -11.33
C THR A 374 -12.10 -2.32 -10.63
N MET A 375 -12.14 -3.43 -11.35
CA MET A 375 -11.67 -4.73 -10.88
C MET A 375 -10.19 -4.90 -11.18
N MET A 376 -9.39 -5.20 -10.15
CA MET A 376 -7.94 -5.33 -10.25
C MET A 376 -7.52 -6.75 -9.82
N PRO A 377 -7.24 -7.64 -10.78
CA PRO A 377 -6.96 -9.06 -10.49
C PRO A 377 -5.73 -9.32 -9.62
N TYR A 378 -4.72 -8.46 -9.70
CA TYR A 378 -3.40 -8.67 -9.09
C TYR A 378 -3.03 -7.60 -8.06
N ILE A 379 -3.99 -6.83 -7.56
CA ILE A 379 -3.69 -5.64 -6.74
C ILE A 379 -2.93 -5.98 -5.46
N THR A 380 -3.15 -7.14 -4.87
CA THR A 380 -2.44 -7.61 -3.67
C THR A 380 -1.46 -8.76 -3.93
N ALA A 381 -1.13 -9.02 -5.19
CA ALA A 381 -0.23 -10.12 -5.59
C ALA A 381 1.10 -10.10 -4.83
N PHE A 382 1.65 -8.92 -4.54
CA PHE A 382 2.90 -8.78 -3.80
C PHE A 382 2.81 -9.20 -2.32
N PHE A 383 1.62 -9.44 -1.80
CA PHE A 383 1.41 -9.96 -0.43
C PHE A 383 1.28 -11.49 -0.36
N MET A 384 1.33 -12.20 -1.47
CA MET A 384 1.22 -13.65 -1.45
C MET A 384 2.37 -14.29 -0.69
N PRO A 385 2.12 -15.40 0.05
CA PRO A 385 3.15 -16.14 0.75
C PRO A 385 4.29 -16.55 -0.17
N ARG A 386 5.52 -16.36 0.28
CA ARG A 386 6.73 -16.59 -0.51
C ARG A 386 7.90 -17.08 0.34
N THR A 387 8.92 -17.58 -0.33
CA THR A 387 10.24 -17.85 0.23
C THR A 387 11.29 -16.91 -0.36
N LYS A 388 12.53 -16.99 0.13
CA LYS A 388 13.66 -16.29 -0.49
C LYS A 388 13.90 -16.81 -1.91
N GLY A 389 14.07 -15.89 -2.86
CA GLY A 389 14.31 -16.20 -4.27
C GLY A 389 13.04 -16.35 -5.12
N ASP A 390 11.84 -16.35 -4.52
CA ASP A 390 10.59 -16.25 -5.29
C ASP A 390 10.47 -14.88 -5.99
N ARG A 391 10.91 -13.81 -5.32
CA ARG A 391 11.29 -12.56 -5.99
C ARG A 391 12.78 -12.64 -6.34
N PRO A 392 13.17 -12.28 -7.58
CA PRO A 392 14.58 -12.21 -7.93
C PRO A 392 15.26 -11.03 -7.19
N ASP A 393 16.53 -11.17 -6.92
CA ASP A 393 17.36 -10.02 -6.52
C ASP A 393 17.33 -8.93 -7.62
N VAL A 394 17.54 -7.67 -7.26
CA VAL A 394 17.60 -6.56 -8.23
C VAL A 394 18.59 -6.87 -9.34
N ILE A 395 19.78 -7.34 -9.01
CA ILE A 395 20.76 -7.86 -9.97
C ILE A 395 20.98 -9.34 -9.63
N PRO A 396 20.30 -10.29 -10.32
CA PRO A 396 20.50 -11.70 -10.07
C PRO A 396 21.95 -12.11 -10.27
N ASP A 397 22.45 -13.05 -9.46
CA ASP A 397 23.83 -13.52 -9.51
C ASP A 397 24.27 -13.89 -10.93
N GLY A 398 25.40 -13.34 -11.35
CA GLY A 398 25.96 -13.55 -12.68
C GLY A 398 25.41 -12.66 -13.78
N CYS A 399 24.37 -11.86 -13.54
CA CYS A 399 23.90 -10.88 -14.53
C CYS A 399 24.96 -9.80 -14.79
N VAL A 400 25.25 -9.60 -16.05
CA VAL A 400 26.29 -8.64 -16.51
C VAL A 400 25.68 -7.29 -16.88
N ASN A 401 24.54 -7.33 -17.57
CA ASN A 401 23.91 -6.16 -18.19
C ASN A 401 22.38 -6.13 -18.02
N PHE A 402 21.88 -6.79 -16.97
CA PHE A 402 20.45 -6.94 -16.72
C PHE A 402 20.10 -6.76 -15.24
N ALA A 403 18.99 -6.09 -14.96
CA ALA A 403 18.42 -5.99 -13.61
C ALA A 403 16.88 -5.99 -13.62
N PHE A 404 16.29 -6.51 -12.53
CA PHE A 404 14.88 -6.35 -12.23
C PHE A 404 14.63 -5.10 -11.37
N LEU A 405 13.48 -4.46 -11.58
CA LEU A 405 13.04 -3.27 -10.87
C LEU A 405 11.64 -3.44 -10.30
N GLY A 406 11.31 -2.62 -9.31
CA GLY A 406 9.93 -2.47 -8.81
C GLY A 406 9.56 -3.49 -7.74
N GLN A 407 8.25 -3.66 -7.55
CA GLN A 407 7.67 -4.35 -6.39
C GLN A 407 7.94 -5.87 -6.33
N PHE A 408 8.35 -6.47 -7.43
CA PHE A 408 8.66 -7.90 -7.52
C PHE A 408 10.14 -8.21 -7.66
N ALA A 409 11.01 -7.22 -7.49
CA ALA A 409 12.43 -7.41 -7.24
C ALA A 409 12.70 -7.38 -5.73
N ASP A 410 13.60 -8.21 -5.22
CA ASP A 410 13.91 -8.26 -3.79
C ASP A 410 15.01 -7.24 -3.43
N THR A 411 14.77 -6.44 -2.41
CA THR A 411 15.76 -5.52 -1.84
C THR A 411 15.70 -5.57 -0.32
N PRO A 412 16.85 -5.63 0.37
CA PRO A 412 16.87 -5.74 1.82
C PRO A 412 16.39 -4.46 2.50
N ARG A 413 15.80 -4.61 3.68
CA ARG A 413 15.41 -3.53 4.61
C ARG A 413 14.33 -2.57 4.12
N ASP A 414 13.63 -2.91 3.06
CA ASP A 414 12.46 -2.15 2.61
C ASP A 414 11.30 -3.10 2.36
N THR A 415 10.14 -2.57 2.08
CA THR A 415 8.95 -3.37 1.78
C THR A 415 8.22 -2.82 0.58
N VAL A 416 7.54 -3.69 -0.12
CA VAL A 416 6.75 -3.37 -1.33
C VAL A 416 5.66 -2.32 -1.08
N PHE A 417 4.97 -1.88 -2.12
CA PHE A 417 3.87 -0.92 -2.09
C PHE A 417 4.27 0.56 -1.96
N THR A 418 5.52 0.90 -1.72
CA THR A 418 5.97 2.29 -1.65
C THR A 418 6.60 2.74 -2.96
N THR A 419 6.40 4.01 -3.35
CA THR A 419 7.14 4.63 -4.47
C THR A 419 8.65 4.60 -4.19
N GLU A 420 9.05 4.69 -2.92
CA GLU A 420 10.43 4.59 -2.49
C GLU A 420 11.06 3.26 -2.86
N TYR A 421 10.33 2.15 -2.72
CA TYR A 421 10.81 0.82 -3.10
C TYR A 421 11.20 0.75 -4.58
N SER A 422 10.35 1.27 -5.47
CA SER A 422 10.65 1.31 -6.90
C SER A 422 11.86 2.17 -7.22
N VAL A 423 12.01 3.33 -6.56
CA VAL A 423 13.20 4.19 -6.73
C VAL A 423 14.45 3.51 -6.19
N ARG A 424 14.38 2.84 -5.05
CA ARG A 424 15.49 2.11 -4.44
C ARG A 424 16.01 1.02 -5.37
N THR A 425 15.14 0.13 -5.85
CA THR A 425 15.53 -0.95 -6.78
C THR A 425 16.17 -0.40 -8.05
N ALA A 426 15.67 0.74 -8.57
CA ALA A 426 16.26 1.40 -9.74
C ALA A 426 17.67 1.96 -9.43
N MET A 427 17.87 2.57 -8.25
CA MET A 427 19.19 3.07 -7.84
C MET A 427 20.18 1.92 -7.62
N GLU A 428 19.76 0.83 -6.97
CA GLU A 428 20.58 -0.38 -6.78
C GLU A 428 21.00 -0.98 -8.12
N ALA A 429 20.08 -1.11 -9.06
CA ALA A 429 20.33 -1.62 -10.40
C ALA A 429 21.35 -0.76 -11.16
N VAL A 430 21.15 0.55 -11.19
CA VAL A 430 22.03 1.47 -11.92
C VAL A 430 23.43 1.52 -11.27
N TYR A 431 23.50 1.64 -9.95
CA TYR A 431 24.79 1.72 -9.26
C TYR A 431 25.56 0.40 -9.37
N GLY A 432 24.89 -0.73 -9.24
CA GLY A 432 25.52 -2.04 -9.36
C GLY A 432 26.03 -2.34 -10.77
N LEU A 433 25.19 -2.18 -11.80
CA LEU A 433 25.56 -2.49 -13.18
C LEU A 433 26.61 -1.52 -13.76
N LEU A 434 26.55 -0.24 -13.39
CA LEU A 434 27.51 0.77 -13.87
C LEU A 434 28.75 0.90 -12.98
N GLY A 435 28.86 0.13 -11.91
CA GLY A 435 30.00 0.19 -10.99
C GLY A 435 30.15 1.56 -10.31
N VAL A 436 29.04 2.23 -10.01
CA VAL A 436 29.06 3.52 -9.33
C VAL A 436 29.36 3.31 -7.85
N ASP A 437 30.49 3.85 -7.39
CA ASP A 437 30.90 3.80 -5.97
C ASP A 437 30.07 4.78 -5.14
N ARG A 438 28.78 4.47 -5.00
CA ARG A 438 27.82 5.24 -4.20
C ARG A 438 26.78 4.29 -3.61
N GLY A 439 26.57 4.36 -2.29
CA GLY A 439 25.49 3.64 -1.63
C GLY A 439 24.12 4.24 -1.98
N VAL A 440 23.13 3.38 -2.09
CA VAL A 440 21.73 3.81 -2.11
C VAL A 440 21.39 4.35 -0.72
N PRO A 441 20.72 5.51 -0.60
CA PRO A 441 20.33 6.05 0.71
C PRO A 441 19.54 5.02 1.53
N GLU A 442 19.95 4.83 2.78
CA GLU A 442 19.27 3.88 3.67
C GLU A 442 17.85 4.33 3.99
N VAL A 443 16.95 3.37 4.10
CA VAL A 443 15.64 3.58 4.72
C VAL A 443 15.85 3.90 6.20
N TRP A 444 15.09 4.84 6.75
CA TRP A 444 15.22 5.12 8.18
C TRP A 444 14.94 3.86 9.01
N GLY A 445 15.99 3.40 9.67
CA GLY A 445 15.96 2.18 10.47
C GLY A 445 15.30 2.37 11.83
N SER A 446 14.05 2.85 11.88
CA SER A 446 13.29 3.07 13.11
C SER A 446 13.19 1.81 13.98
N VAL A 447 13.23 0.64 13.37
CA VAL A 447 13.29 -0.66 14.06
C VAL A 447 14.53 -0.84 14.95
N TYR A 448 15.59 -0.08 14.70
CA TYR A 448 16.82 -0.06 15.52
C TYR A 448 16.86 1.08 16.54
N ASP A 449 15.85 1.97 16.55
CA ASP A 449 15.74 3.03 17.55
C ASP A 449 14.88 2.57 18.71
N ILE A 450 15.53 2.34 19.86
CA ILE A 450 14.85 1.86 21.07
C ILE A 450 13.70 2.78 21.49
N ARG A 451 13.79 4.09 21.24
CA ARG A 451 12.76 5.06 21.60
C ARG A 451 11.50 4.82 20.79
N GLU A 452 11.63 4.59 19.48
CA GLU A 452 10.51 4.28 18.60
C GLU A 452 9.84 2.95 18.99
N LEU A 453 10.64 1.96 19.38
CA LEU A 453 10.12 0.66 19.85
C LEU A 453 9.36 0.78 21.17
N LEU A 454 9.85 1.60 22.11
CA LEU A 454 9.19 1.84 23.38
C LEU A 454 7.85 2.59 23.18
N ASP A 455 7.86 3.70 22.44
CA ASP A 455 6.65 4.47 22.13
C ASP A 455 5.60 3.62 21.41
N SER A 456 6.04 2.84 20.41
CA SER A 456 5.15 1.96 19.66
C SER A 456 4.55 0.86 20.52
N SER A 457 5.32 0.31 21.46
CA SER A 457 4.83 -0.74 22.38
C SER A 457 3.75 -0.20 23.31
N VAL A 458 3.94 1.00 23.88
CA VAL A 458 2.94 1.67 24.72
C VAL A 458 1.71 2.01 23.89
N LYS A 459 1.89 2.47 22.66
CA LYS A 459 0.77 2.83 21.77
C LYS A 459 -0.07 1.61 21.38
N LEU A 460 0.56 0.49 21.03
CA LEU A 460 -0.14 -0.77 20.70
C LEU A 460 -0.97 -1.29 21.88
N MET A 461 -0.60 -0.94 23.10
CA MET A 461 -1.29 -1.28 24.32
C MET A 461 -2.27 -0.19 24.82
N ASP A 462 -2.67 0.72 23.94
CA ASP A 462 -3.60 1.83 24.27
C ASP A 462 -3.14 2.67 25.47
N GLY A 463 -1.83 2.92 25.58
CA GLY A 463 -1.21 3.72 26.63
C GLY A 463 -0.85 2.94 27.89
N LYS A 464 -1.08 1.62 27.94
CA LYS A 464 -0.57 0.78 29.05
C LYS A 464 0.91 0.50 28.85
N SER A 465 1.60 0.30 29.97
CA SER A 465 3.00 -0.08 29.94
C SER A 465 3.19 -1.53 29.49
N PRO A 466 4.19 -1.84 28.66
CA PRO A 466 4.60 -3.22 28.40
C PRO A 466 4.96 -4.02 29.65
N LEU A 467 5.35 -3.34 30.74
CA LEU A 467 5.63 -3.98 32.03
C LEU A 467 4.36 -4.46 32.75
N GLU A 468 3.17 -4.01 32.34
CA GLU A 468 1.89 -4.49 32.89
C GLU A 468 1.43 -5.80 32.27
N ILE A 469 2.05 -6.25 31.16
CA ILE A 469 1.78 -7.57 30.57
C ILE A 469 2.16 -8.66 31.57
N GLU A 470 1.25 -9.55 31.87
CA GLU A 470 1.53 -10.75 32.65
C GLU A 470 2.39 -11.72 31.84
N LEU A 471 3.61 -11.95 32.28
CA LEU A 471 4.52 -12.89 31.64
C LEU A 471 4.36 -14.30 32.22
N PRO A 472 4.50 -15.38 31.42
CA PRO A 472 4.39 -16.72 31.93
C PRO A 472 5.42 -17.06 33.01
N GLY A 473 4.95 -17.57 34.15
CA GLY A 473 5.77 -18.18 35.19
C GLY A 473 6.87 -17.28 35.78
N PRO A 474 8.13 -17.75 35.84
CA PRO A 474 9.19 -17.04 36.54
C PRO A 474 9.61 -15.72 35.88
N LEU A 475 9.26 -15.47 34.61
CA LEU A 475 9.64 -14.24 33.91
C LEU A 475 8.98 -13.01 34.53
N ASP A 476 7.75 -13.14 35.00
CA ASP A 476 7.06 -12.01 35.67
C ASP A 476 7.75 -11.59 36.96
N MET A 477 8.36 -12.54 37.68
CA MET A 477 9.11 -12.29 38.89
C MET A 477 10.39 -11.47 38.66
N LEU A 478 10.91 -11.44 37.43
CA LEU A 478 12.10 -10.66 37.06
C LEU A 478 11.83 -9.15 36.89
N LYS A 479 10.58 -8.74 36.72
CA LYS A 479 10.22 -7.33 36.51
C LYS A 479 10.69 -6.44 37.68
N LYS A 480 10.37 -6.83 38.92
CA LYS A 480 10.76 -6.05 40.15
C LYS A 480 12.27 -5.92 40.31
N PRO A 481 13.08 -7.01 40.20
CA PRO A 481 14.53 -6.89 40.23
C PRO A 481 15.10 -6.01 39.13
N LEU A 482 14.56 -6.10 37.87
CA LEU A 482 15.01 -5.27 36.76
C LEU A 482 14.70 -3.80 36.99
N LEU A 483 13.48 -3.44 37.41
CA LEU A 483 13.12 -2.06 37.78
C LEU A 483 14.03 -1.51 38.85
N LYS A 484 14.36 -2.32 39.88
CA LYS A 484 15.30 -1.91 40.94
C LYS A 484 16.72 -1.71 40.39
N ALA A 485 17.15 -2.54 39.44
CA ALA A 485 18.49 -2.43 38.87
C ALA A 485 18.69 -1.19 38.00
N VAL A 486 17.61 -0.73 37.29
CA VAL A 486 17.69 0.47 36.44
C VAL A 486 17.48 1.77 37.23
N LYS A 487 17.06 1.72 38.47
CA LYS A 487 16.76 2.91 39.31
C LYS A 487 17.95 3.86 39.41
N GLY A 488 17.72 5.14 39.11
CA GLY A 488 18.76 6.19 39.15
C GLY A 488 19.69 6.18 37.92
N THR A 489 19.44 5.34 36.94
CA THR A 489 20.25 5.25 35.70
C THR A 489 19.63 6.00 34.53
N VAL A 490 20.40 6.22 33.47
CA VAL A 490 19.90 6.75 32.17
C VAL A 490 18.82 5.85 31.62
N ILE A 491 18.87 4.54 31.86
CA ILE A 491 17.85 3.58 31.37
C ILE A 491 16.50 3.89 32.01
N GLU A 492 16.45 4.13 33.32
CA GLU A 492 15.21 4.55 34.00
C GLU A 492 14.64 5.81 33.35
N LYS A 493 15.50 6.81 33.11
CA LYS A 493 15.06 8.05 32.46
C LYS A 493 14.43 7.80 31.10
N VAL A 494 15.10 7.04 30.23
CA VAL A 494 14.56 6.69 28.91
C VAL A 494 13.22 5.95 29.00
N LEU A 495 13.11 4.97 29.91
CA LEU A 495 11.87 4.23 30.11
C LEU A 495 10.72 5.10 30.63
N ARG A 496 11.03 6.13 31.46
CA ARG A 496 10.03 7.10 31.90
C ARG A 496 9.63 8.10 30.83
N ASP A 497 10.62 8.62 30.10
CA ASP A 497 10.37 9.57 29.01
C ASP A 497 9.48 8.98 27.92
N HIS A 498 9.41 7.64 27.80
CA HIS A 498 8.58 6.89 26.86
C HIS A 498 7.42 6.12 27.53
N ASP A 499 6.98 6.53 28.72
CA ASP A 499 5.82 5.98 29.44
C ASP A 499 5.86 4.47 29.74
N VAL A 500 7.02 3.83 29.65
CA VAL A 500 7.20 2.41 30.00
C VAL A 500 7.24 2.21 31.51
N ILE A 501 7.89 3.13 32.26
CA ILE A 501 7.84 3.14 33.70
C ILE A 501 6.90 4.27 34.16
N LYS A 502 5.79 3.88 34.76
CA LYS A 502 4.83 4.80 35.39
C LYS A 502 5.21 5.05 36.87
N ASP A 503 4.77 6.20 37.42
CA ASP A 503 5.12 6.59 38.80
C ASP A 503 4.69 5.57 39.85
N TYR A 504 3.57 4.88 39.63
CA TYR A 504 3.05 3.86 40.53
C TYR A 504 3.80 2.51 40.50
N MET A 505 4.75 2.35 39.58
CA MET A 505 5.52 1.09 39.43
C MET A 505 6.81 1.04 40.22
N MET A 506 7.24 2.14 40.85
CA MET A 506 8.56 2.26 41.49
C MET A 506 8.50 2.24 43.02
#